data_e0e426a3fcc74f74c33e6130425c136c
#
_entry.id   e0e426a3fcc74f74c33e6130425c136c
#
_cell.length_a   1.000
_cell.length_b   1.000
_cell.length_c   1.000
_cell.angle_alpha   90.00
_cell.angle_beta   90.00
_cell.angle_gamma   90.00
#
_symmetry.space_group_name_H-M   'P 1'
#
loop_
_entity.id
_entity.type
_entity.pdbx_description
1 polymer ?
#
loop_
_entity_poly.entity_id
_entity_poly.type
_entity_poly.pdbx_seq_one_letter_code
_entity_poly.pdbx_strand_id
1 'polypeptide(L)'
;PYIYGFELLDLHDYLGQGTALVGILDPFWDSKGYVTPNEWRQFCDETVLLARIKSYCIDRAKNATISIPIEVSHFGRAPLQSVRIHWQLEQQPVTEYTYGEHGKTLTQIVFQPPVLCGTLKQRDYALEKNQSAGCIYLNMEDIELNRVYTLHVSMKVNGRIVENTWPLWIFDSSKLNPVSTPDGSKAESDTHEAVFITSDRFQAETLLNEGKRVLFELPYEDTSYDCPPVRFNPSFWNSQMGPTWARGMGMIIQNAHPAFASFPTTADGGWQWQSLIENVRGLRVEKLGCDCITNLVQPIDEWNRNNKMSLLFECQVGTARLMMTSINLEQDAPQAAALKKSILSYMKSDAFEPQGQVSWKQLSSLFEINDVMKELGAKIDDDSLSACLDGNPQTFVRLTGGYPYSFIIQTPQKHNISGILYMPRQNHREHEGELRSYLIEAWLDGTWKQVQKGKLSSSYEPQRIAFLHDVYTDRIRFTALDTFSAPGKSCFWAMEPDGWYQKEADPDAYPELKGQLPQDIFSASVINLLLAEEEETAVWKKRIKQRKLAHLEDSKKNSKQVLNNLQNVTSEKSATAEIDN
;
A
#
# COMPACT_ATOMS: atom_id res chain seq x y z
N PRO A 1 -22.51 13.36 -7.21
CA PRO A 1 -23.28 12.89 -6.07
C PRO A 1 -23.54 14.08 -5.13
N TYR A 2 -24.76 14.18 -4.64
CA TYR A 2 -25.14 15.28 -3.78
C TYR A 2 -25.07 14.81 -2.33
N ILE A 3 -24.04 15.24 -1.59
CA ILE A 3 -23.95 15.05 -0.15
C ILE A 3 -24.68 16.24 0.49
N TYR A 4 -25.71 15.98 1.29
CA TYR A 4 -26.51 17.00 1.96
C TYR A 4 -26.14 17.16 3.44
N GLY A 5 -25.29 16.31 3.96
CA GLY A 5 -24.82 16.32 5.34
C GLY A 5 -23.93 15.12 5.61
N PHE A 6 -23.47 15.01 6.83
CA PHE A 6 -22.72 13.85 7.32
C PHE A 6 -23.12 13.57 8.77
N GLU A 7 -22.95 12.35 9.19
CA GLU A 7 -23.03 11.94 10.58
C GLU A 7 -21.63 11.63 11.09
N LEU A 8 -21.32 12.07 12.29
CA LEU A 8 -20.04 11.83 12.94
C LEU A 8 -20.22 10.75 14.01
N LEU A 9 -19.55 9.63 13.84
CA LEU A 9 -19.46 8.57 14.82
C LEU A 9 -17.97 8.41 15.19
N ASP A 10 -17.48 8.99 16.32
CA ASP A 10 -18.24 9.75 17.33
C ASP A 10 -17.65 11.13 17.54
N LEU A 11 -18.40 12.02 18.21
CA LEU A 11 -17.89 13.31 18.66
C LEU A 11 -16.88 13.13 19.80
N HIS A 12 -17.13 12.24 20.75
CA HIS A 12 -16.20 11.86 21.81
C HIS A 12 -16.05 10.33 21.89
N ASP A 13 -14.96 9.89 22.51
CA ASP A 13 -14.72 8.46 22.73
C ASP A 13 -15.86 7.81 23.53
N TYR A 14 -16.25 6.61 23.12
CA TYR A 14 -17.28 5.82 23.78
C TYR A 14 -16.64 4.66 24.55
N LEU A 15 -16.67 4.73 25.87
CA LEU A 15 -16.05 3.73 26.75
C LEU A 15 -16.79 2.39 26.80
N GLY A 16 -18.05 2.35 26.36
CA GLY A 16 -18.85 1.12 26.33
C GLY A 16 -18.39 0.10 25.27
N GLN A 17 -17.54 0.51 24.36
CA GLN A 17 -16.94 -0.35 23.32
C GLN A 17 -15.44 -0.11 23.27
N GLY A 18 -14.63 -1.11 23.59
CA GLY A 18 -13.18 -0.98 23.73
C GLY A 18 -12.42 -0.49 22.50
N THR A 19 -13.06 -0.48 21.32
CA THR A 19 -12.50 0.01 20.06
C THR A 19 -13.05 1.35 19.61
N ALA A 20 -13.97 1.95 20.34
CA ALA A 20 -14.59 3.22 20.00
C ALA A 20 -13.82 4.42 20.58
N LEU A 21 -12.49 4.42 20.45
CA LEU A 21 -11.58 5.52 20.78
C LEU A 21 -11.33 6.43 19.56
N VAL A 22 -12.37 6.66 18.77
CA VAL A 22 -12.32 7.39 17.48
C VAL A 22 -12.92 8.80 17.57
N GLY A 23 -13.36 9.21 18.76
CA GLY A 23 -13.90 10.54 19.01
C GLY A 23 -12.88 11.66 18.74
N ILE A 24 -13.35 12.83 18.39
CA ILE A 24 -12.55 14.08 18.32
C ILE A 24 -12.15 14.53 19.72
N LEU A 25 -13.04 14.30 20.67
CA LEU A 25 -12.86 14.56 22.08
C LEU A 25 -12.62 13.25 22.83
N ASP A 26 -11.98 13.31 23.96
CA ASP A 26 -11.84 12.18 24.86
C ASP A 26 -13.17 11.89 25.64
N PRO A 27 -13.23 10.86 26.49
CA PRO A 27 -14.44 10.54 27.25
C PRO A 27 -14.88 11.63 28.24
N PHE A 28 -13.99 12.55 28.59
CA PHE A 28 -14.24 13.66 29.50
C PHE A 28 -14.60 14.95 28.77
N TRP A 29 -14.74 14.91 27.44
CA TRP A 29 -15.01 16.03 26.55
C TRP A 29 -13.84 17.00 26.39
N ASP A 30 -12.63 16.57 26.76
CA ASP A 30 -11.42 17.33 26.52
C ASP A 30 -10.89 17.08 25.10
N SER A 31 -10.23 18.10 24.53
CA SER A 31 -9.63 17.98 23.20
C SER A 31 -8.46 16.99 23.21
N LYS A 32 -8.46 16.06 22.28
CA LYS A 32 -7.32 15.14 22.04
C LYS A 32 -6.16 15.82 21.30
N GLY A 33 -6.30 17.09 20.90
CA GLY A 33 -5.24 17.93 20.34
C GLY A 33 -4.89 17.69 18.87
N TYR A 34 -5.59 16.81 18.16
CA TYR A 34 -5.29 16.51 16.74
C TYR A 34 -6.14 17.31 15.74
N VAL A 35 -7.13 18.07 16.19
CA VAL A 35 -7.88 19.02 15.39
C VAL A 35 -8.26 20.25 16.23
N THR A 36 -8.03 21.43 15.71
CA THR A 36 -8.42 22.69 16.35
C THR A 36 -9.83 23.11 15.93
N PRO A 37 -10.51 23.97 16.70
CA PRO A 37 -11.80 24.54 16.30
C PRO A 37 -11.74 25.29 14.96
N ASN A 38 -10.60 25.90 14.61
CA ASN A 38 -10.44 26.59 13.33
C ASN A 38 -10.34 25.60 12.17
N GLU A 39 -9.56 24.54 12.31
CA GLU A 39 -9.48 23.46 11.32
C GLU A 39 -10.84 22.78 11.14
N TRP A 40 -11.58 22.56 12.22
CA TRP A 40 -12.93 22.02 12.14
C TRP A 40 -13.87 22.89 11.31
N ARG A 41 -13.80 24.23 11.48
CA ARG A 41 -14.63 25.17 10.73
C ARG A 41 -14.28 25.25 9.24
N GLN A 42 -13.11 24.79 8.82
CA GLN A 42 -12.74 24.79 7.40
C GLN A 42 -13.70 23.95 6.56
N PHE A 43 -14.33 22.92 7.14
CA PHE A 43 -15.26 22.03 6.42
C PHE A 43 -16.64 21.91 7.10
N CYS A 44 -16.79 22.34 8.34
CA CYS A 44 -18.02 22.24 9.13
C CYS A 44 -18.42 23.60 9.71
N ASP A 45 -18.87 24.50 8.84
CA ASP A 45 -19.38 25.83 9.19
C ASP A 45 -20.52 26.22 8.25
N GLU A 46 -21.29 27.26 8.61
CA GLU A 46 -22.35 27.85 7.78
C GLU A 46 -21.82 28.39 6.43
N THR A 47 -20.54 28.73 6.39
CA THR A 47 -19.85 29.24 5.20
C THR A 47 -18.51 28.57 5.07
N VAL A 48 -18.28 27.87 3.96
CA VAL A 48 -17.01 27.17 3.69
C VAL A 48 -16.46 27.51 2.30
N LEU A 49 -15.15 27.60 2.23
CA LEU A 49 -14.37 27.70 0.99
C LEU A 49 -13.97 26.32 0.52
N LEU A 50 -14.10 26.05 -0.77
CA LEU A 50 -13.77 24.76 -1.38
C LEU A 50 -12.80 24.98 -2.55
N ALA A 51 -11.81 24.10 -2.69
CA ALA A 51 -10.90 24.06 -3.82
C ALA A 51 -11.05 22.75 -4.59
N ARG A 52 -11.23 22.82 -5.92
CA ARG A 52 -11.33 21.64 -6.78
C ARG A 52 -9.94 21.19 -7.21
N ILE A 53 -9.19 20.63 -6.27
CA ILE A 53 -7.85 20.10 -6.48
C ILE A 53 -7.96 18.69 -7.07
N LYS A 54 -7.39 18.49 -8.26
CA LYS A 54 -7.42 17.17 -8.94
C LYS A 54 -6.42 16.19 -8.35
N SER A 55 -5.27 16.69 -7.93
CA SER A 55 -4.20 15.92 -7.29
C SER A 55 -3.45 16.81 -6.33
N TYR A 56 -3.14 16.30 -5.15
CA TYR A 56 -2.27 16.99 -4.20
C TYR A 56 -0.78 16.89 -4.59
N CYS A 57 -0.41 15.89 -5.41
CA CYS A 57 0.93 15.73 -5.97
C CYS A 57 0.94 16.24 -7.40
N ILE A 58 1.74 17.22 -7.65
CA ILE A 58 1.79 17.99 -8.90
C ILE A 58 3.12 17.73 -9.58
N ASP A 59 3.07 17.31 -10.84
CA ASP A 59 4.25 17.16 -11.69
C ASP A 59 4.43 18.43 -12.53
N ARG A 60 5.45 19.23 -12.20
CA ARG A 60 5.78 20.44 -12.95
C ARG A 60 6.13 20.16 -14.41
N ALA A 61 6.79 19.04 -14.70
CA ALA A 61 7.15 18.67 -16.06
C ALA A 61 5.94 18.49 -16.98
N LYS A 62 4.80 18.06 -16.40
CA LYS A 62 3.55 17.86 -17.14
C LYS A 62 2.61 19.07 -17.06
N ASN A 63 2.88 20.03 -16.18
CA ASN A 63 1.97 21.14 -15.87
C ASN A 63 2.75 22.46 -15.68
N ALA A 64 2.87 23.27 -16.72
CA ALA A 64 3.49 24.60 -16.61
C ALA A 64 2.63 25.56 -15.78
N THR A 65 1.32 25.43 -15.84
CA THR A 65 0.36 26.21 -15.05
C THR A 65 -0.73 25.29 -14.51
N ILE A 66 -1.11 25.47 -13.26
CA ILE A 66 -2.21 24.76 -12.63
C ILE A 66 -3.37 25.70 -12.41
N SER A 67 -4.56 25.25 -12.75
CA SER A 67 -5.81 25.95 -12.47
C SER A 67 -6.58 25.25 -11.35
N ILE A 68 -6.91 25.99 -10.30
CA ILE A 68 -7.65 25.50 -9.13
C ILE A 68 -8.96 26.30 -9.03
N PRO A 69 -10.10 25.74 -9.47
CA PRO A 69 -11.40 26.37 -9.27
C PRO A 69 -11.72 26.47 -7.78
N ILE A 70 -12.18 27.65 -7.35
CA ILE A 70 -12.62 27.92 -5.98
C ILE A 70 -14.12 28.08 -5.97
N GLU A 71 -14.75 27.49 -4.97
CA GLU A 71 -16.18 27.55 -4.73
C GLU A 71 -16.47 28.02 -3.30
N VAL A 72 -17.66 28.59 -3.12
CA VAL A 72 -18.21 28.97 -1.82
C VAL A 72 -19.51 28.20 -1.61
N SER A 73 -19.66 27.55 -0.47
CA SER A 73 -20.93 27.05 0.03
C SER A 73 -21.35 27.91 1.20
N HIS A 74 -22.54 28.50 1.13
CA HIS A 74 -23.02 29.41 2.14
C HIS A 74 -24.47 29.12 2.54
N PHE A 75 -24.69 28.85 3.83
CA PHE A 75 -25.99 28.55 4.44
C PHE A 75 -26.24 29.35 5.69
N GLY A 76 -25.65 30.57 5.77
CA GLY A 76 -25.87 31.50 6.86
C GLY A 76 -27.25 32.15 6.80
N ARG A 77 -27.46 33.20 7.64
CA ARG A 77 -28.75 33.84 7.81
C ARG A 77 -29.22 34.71 6.63
N ALA A 78 -28.31 35.20 5.82
CA ALA A 78 -28.59 36.09 4.68
C ALA A 78 -27.51 35.95 3.61
N PRO A 79 -27.79 36.22 2.32
CA PRO A 79 -26.79 36.22 1.25
C PRO A 79 -25.61 37.13 1.58
N LEU A 80 -24.43 36.75 1.12
CA LEU A 80 -23.22 37.54 1.24
C LEU A 80 -23.14 38.55 0.12
N GLN A 81 -22.75 39.78 0.43
CA GLN A 81 -22.66 40.88 -0.50
C GLN A 81 -21.21 41.33 -0.67
N SER A 82 -20.79 41.51 -1.91
CA SER A 82 -19.51 42.15 -2.25
C SER A 82 -18.28 41.49 -1.59
N VAL A 83 -18.25 40.16 -1.54
CA VAL A 83 -17.16 39.42 -0.89
C VAL A 83 -15.96 39.29 -1.82
N ARG A 84 -14.78 39.56 -1.28
CA ARG A 84 -13.49 39.37 -1.95
C ARG A 84 -12.75 38.22 -1.30
N ILE A 85 -12.24 37.31 -2.12
CA ILE A 85 -11.47 36.15 -1.68
C ILE A 85 -9.99 36.42 -1.94
N HIS A 86 -9.18 36.22 -0.93
CA HIS A 86 -7.73 36.28 -0.99
C HIS A 86 -7.16 34.87 -0.99
N TRP A 87 -6.06 34.67 -1.67
CA TRP A 87 -5.34 33.41 -1.65
C TRP A 87 -3.83 33.65 -1.60
N GLN A 88 -3.14 32.70 -1.00
CA GLN A 88 -1.68 32.69 -0.95
C GLN A 88 -1.17 31.24 -0.98
N LEU A 89 -0.02 31.07 -1.60
CA LEU A 89 0.74 29.82 -1.59
C LEU A 89 1.92 30.01 -0.66
N GLU A 90 1.91 29.30 0.45
CA GLU A 90 2.88 29.42 1.53
C GLU A 90 3.81 28.20 1.54
N GLN A 91 5.09 28.44 1.81
CA GLN A 91 5.98 27.34 2.21
C GLN A 91 5.67 26.94 3.64
N GLN A 92 5.84 25.65 3.94
CA GLN A 92 5.78 25.23 5.34
C GLN A 92 6.88 25.92 6.15
N PRO A 93 6.59 26.31 7.39
CA PRO A 93 7.58 26.93 8.27
C PRO A 93 8.82 26.04 8.41
N VAL A 94 9.99 26.63 8.37
CA VAL A 94 11.25 25.92 8.59
C VAL A 94 11.59 26.00 10.08
N THR A 95 11.91 24.86 10.67
CA THR A 95 12.41 24.80 12.04
C THR A 95 13.92 25.00 11.99
N GLU A 96 14.39 26.14 12.48
CA GLU A 96 15.83 26.43 12.62
C GLU A 96 16.27 26.05 14.04
N TYR A 97 17.37 25.31 14.11
CA TYR A 97 18.01 24.95 15.37
C TYR A 97 19.25 25.85 15.56
N THR A 98 19.21 26.69 16.59
CA THR A 98 20.41 27.44 17.03
C THR A 98 20.97 26.82 18.28
N TYR A 99 22.25 26.49 18.26
CA TYR A 99 22.98 26.06 19.46
C TYR A 99 23.33 27.28 20.29
N GLY A 100 22.68 27.44 21.44
CA GLY A 100 23.01 28.50 22.38
C GLY A 100 24.25 28.15 23.22
N GLU A 101 24.83 29.18 23.83
CA GLU A 101 25.87 29.01 24.87
C GLU A 101 25.33 28.07 25.96
N HIS A 102 26.13 27.09 26.37
CA HIS A 102 25.82 26.01 27.30
C HIS A 102 25.01 24.81 26.77
N GLY A 103 25.04 24.56 25.44
CA GLY A 103 24.46 23.33 24.85
C GLY A 103 22.93 23.28 24.86
N LYS A 104 22.22 24.38 25.12
CA LYS A 104 20.78 24.46 24.94
C LYS A 104 20.45 24.72 23.47
N THR A 105 19.71 23.81 22.88
CA THR A 105 19.15 24.01 21.54
C THR A 105 17.95 24.94 21.63
N LEU A 106 18.03 26.09 20.99
CA LEU A 106 16.89 26.98 20.79
C LEU A 106 16.24 26.60 19.46
N THR A 107 14.98 26.26 19.49
CA THR A 107 14.20 25.96 18.29
C THR A 107 13.42 27.21 17.92
N GLN A 108 13.66 27.72 16.72
CA GLN A 108 12.91 28.85 16.16
C GLN A 108 12.11 28.37 14.95
N ILE A 109 10.80 28.67 14.94
CA ILE A 109 9.95 28.47 13.77
C ILE A 109 10.03 29.74 12.93
N VAL A 110 10.61 29.63 11.74
CA VAL A 110 10.73 30.76 10.80
C VAL A 110 9.64 30.64 9.75
N PHE A 111 8.71 31.59 9.76
CA PHE A 111 7.68 31.72 8.73
C PHE A 111 8.27 32.44 7.51
N GLN A 112 8.17 31.80 6.35
CA GLN A 112 8.55 32.40 5.09
C GLN A 112 7.40 33.23 4.52
N PRO A 113 7.67 34.32 3.78
CA PRO A 113 6.63 35.05 3.07
C PRO A 113 5.96 34.13 2.03
N PRO A 114 4.70 34.38 1.66
CA PRO A 114 4.04 33.65 0.59
C PRO A 114 4.83 33.73 -0.71
N VAL A 115 4.96 32.59 -1.39
CA VAL A 115 5.66 32.52 -2.69
C VAL A 115 4.82 33.17 -3.79
N LEU A 116 3.52 32.92 -3.76
CA LEU A 116 2.53 33.50 -4.66
C LEU A 116 1.31 33.94 -3.85
N CYS A 117 0.68 35.03 -4.26
CA CYS A 117 -0.56 35.48 -3.66
C CYS A 117 -1.43 36.22 -4.68
N GLY A 118 -2.72 36.35 -4.36
CA GLY A 118 -3.64 37.07 -5.21
C GLY A 118 -5.04 37.21 -4.64
N THR A 119 -5.92 37.77 -5.44
CA THR A 119 -7.33 37.94 -5.09
C THR A 119 -8.22 37.52 -6.23
N LEU A 120 -9.35 36.91 -5.91
CA LEU A 120 -10.39 36.63 -6.87
C LEU A 120 -11.33 37.82 -7.03
N LYS A 121 -12.05 37.86 -8.17
CA LYS A 121 -13.00 38.93 -8.45
C LYS A 121 -14.08 38.94 -7.38
N GLN A 122 -14.40 40.14 -6.86
CA GLN A 122 -15.45 40.36 -5.88
C GLN A 122 -16.82 39.89 -6.41
N ARG A 123 -17.57 39.18 -5.57
CA ARG A 123 -18.88 38.58 -5.93
C ARG A 123 -19.83 38.56 -4.74
N ASP A 124 -21.11 38.40 -5.08
CA ASP A 124 -22.16 38.08 -4.12
C ASP A 124 -22.38 36.56 -4.11
N TYR A 125 -22.78 36.02 -2.97
CA TYR A 125 -23.08 34.60 -2.78
C TYR A 125 -24.45 34.42 -2.15
N ALA A 126 -25.30 33.63 -2.81
CA ALA A 126 -26.62 33.26 -2.30
C ALA A 126 -26.54 32.21 -1.18
N LEU A 127 -27.69 31.87 -0.60
CA LEU A 127 -27.80 30.72 0.31
C LEU A 127 -27.84 29.44 -0.51
N GLU A 128 -26.65 29.01 -0.96
CA GLU A 128 -26.52 27.88 -1.87
C GLU A 128 -25.13 27.24 -1.75
N LYS A 129 -25.03 25.97 -2.15
CA LYS A 129 -23.77 25.21 -2.22
C LYS A 129 -23.01 25.45 -3.51
N ASN A 130 -21.70 25.28 -3.46
CA ASN A 130 -20.77 25.13 -4.62
C ASN A 130 -20.87 26.29 -5.63
N GLN A 131 -21.08 27.51 -5.16
CA GLN A 131 -21.12 28.70 -6.02
C GLN A 131 -19.69 29.04 -6.49
N SER A 132 -19.49 29.21 -7.79
CA SER A 132 -18.18 29.55 -8.35
C SER A 132 -17.65 30.89 -7.86
N ALA A 133 -16.48 30.88 -7.26
CA ALA A 133 -15.76 32.09 -6.84
C ALA A 133 -14.74 32.57 -7.90
N GLY A 134 -14.37 31.70 -8.82
CA GLY A 134 -13.35 31.92 -9.83
C GLY A 134 -12.29 30.82 -9.85
N CYS A 135 -11.15 31.11 -10.42
CA CYS A 135 -10.06 30.15 -10.55
C CYS A 135 -8.74 30.79 -10.11
N ILE A 136 -7.96 30.07 -9.33
CA ILE A 136 -6.57 30.41 -9.01
C ILE A 136 -5.68 29.77 -10.08
N TYR A 137 -4.72 30.53 -10.59
CA TYR A 137 -3.73 30.05 -11.54
C TYR A 137 -2.35 30.13 -10.89
N LEU A 138 -1.69 29.00 -10.78
CA LEU A 138 -0.33 28.89 -10.24
C LEU A 138 0.64 28.63 -11.39
N ASN A 139 1.56 29.57 -11.64
CA ASN A 139 2.66 29.35 -12.57
C ASN A 139 3.74 28.51 -11.87
N MET A 140 4.04 27.34 -12.41
CA MET A 140 4.97 26.39 -11.79
C MET A 140 6.45 26.80 -11.95
N GLU A 141 6.78 27.75 -12.82
CA GLU A 141 8.16 28.26 -12.98
C GLU A 141 8.63 29.03 -11.74
N ASP A 142 7.70 29.66 -11.02
CA ASP A 142 7.98 30.49 -9.85
C ASP A 142 8.07 29.67 -8.54
N ILE A 143 7.97 28.34 -8.62
CA ILE A 143 7.83 27.46 -7.45
C ILE A 143 9.03 26.51 -7.35
N GLU A 144 9.64 26.41 -6.15
CA GLU A 144 10.70 25.43 -5.88
C GLU A 144 10.16 24.00 -5.88
N LEU A 145 11.02 23.07 -6.30
CA LEU A 145 10.69 21.66 -6.42
C LEU A 145 10.98 20.86 -5.15
N ASN A 146 10.32 19.68 -5.06
CA ASN A 146 10.47 18.75 -3.95
C ASN A 146 10.18 19.42 -2.60
N ARG A 147 9.11 20.22 -2.61
CA ARG A 147 8.62 20.97 -1.45
C ARG A 147 7.13 20.73 -1.25
N VAL A 148 6.70 20.96 -0.03
CA VAL A 148 5.28 21.05 0.32
C VAL A 148 4.92 22.52 0.47
N TYR A 149 3.85 22.89 -0.18
CA TYR A 149 3.23 24.21 -0.06
C TYR A 149 1.85 24.08 0.54
N THR A 150 1.38 25.12 1.21
CA THR A 150 0.00 25.23 1.66
C THR A 150 -0.70 26.29 0.82
N LEU A 151 -1.72 25.87 0.08
CA LEU A 151 -2.66 26.81 -0.53
C LEU A 151 -3.63 27.28 0.56
N HIS A 152 -3.52 28.54 0.95
CA HIS A 152 -4.41 29.18 1.90
C HIS A 152 -5.38 30.10 1.16
N VAL A 153 -6.67 29.93 1.39
CA VAL A 153 -7.73 30.75 0.78
C VAL A 153 -8.60 31.31 1.89
N SER A 154 -8.84 32.62 1.87
CA SER A 154 -9.58 33.29 2.93
C SER A 154 -10.50 34.40 2.41
N MET A 155 -11.56 34.69 3.16
CA MET A 155 -12.46 35.81 2.94
C MET A 155 -12.99 36.37 4.26
N LYS A 156 -13.39 37.63 4.26
CA LYS A 156 -14.00 38.25 5.43
C LYS A 156 -15.51 38.29 5.26
N VAL A 157 -16.23 37.70 6.24
CA VAL A 157 -17.68 37.60 6.26
C VAL A 157 -18.18 38.10 7.62
N ASN A 158 -18.99 39.14 7.64
CA ASN A 158 -19.61 39.69 8.88
C ASN A 158 -18.58 39.93 10.01
N GLY A 159 -17.39 40.44 9.67
CA GLY A 159 -16.31 40.69 10.63
C GLY A 159 -15.46 39.48 11.02
N ARG A 160 -15.85 38.27 10.63
CA ARG A 160 -15.13 37.01 10.86
C ARG A 160 -14.30 36.64 9.60
N ILE A 161 -13.16 36.02 9.80
CA ILE A 161 -12.38 35.38 8.71
C ILE A 161 -12.93 33.97 8.54
N VAL A 162 -13.27 33.64 7.30
CA VAL A 162 -13.55 32.28 6.81
C VAL A 162 -12.38 31.87 5.95
N GLU A 163 -11.75 30.76 6.27
CA GLU A 163 -10.53 30.30 5.60
C GLU A 163 -10.52 28.79 5.40
N ASN A 164 -9.72 28.34 4.47
CA ASN A 164 -9.42 26.91 4.27
C ASN A 164 -8.02 26.74 3.70
N THR A 165 -7.43 25.57 3.95
CA THR A 165 -6.05 25.26 3.55
C THR A 165 -5.94 23.89 2.92
N TRP A 166 -5.03 23.75 1.93
CA TRP A 166 -4.75 22.48 1.26
C TRP A 166 -3.26 22.33 1.03
N PRO A 167 -2.66 21.19 1.40
CA PRO A 167 -1.26 20.91 1.10
C PRO A 167 -1.08 20.55 -0.38
N LEU A 168 0.00 21.00 -1.00
CA LEU A 168 0.38 20.70 -2.37
C LEU A 168 1.84 20.27 -2.41
N TRP A 169 2.12 19.07 -2.92
CA TRP A 169 3.48 18.55 -3.14
C TRP A 169 3.88 18.83 -4.59
N ILE A 170 4.96 19.56 -4.80
CA ILE A 170 5.43 19.92 -6.14
C ILE A 170 6.69 19.15 -6.48
N PHE A 171 6.61 18.32 -7.50
CA PHE A 171 7.69 17.50 -8.04
C PHE A 171 8.00 17.89 -9.49
N ASP A 172 9.09 17.36 -10.04
CA ASP A 172 9.45 17.54 -11.47
C ASP A 172 10.05 16.24 -12.01
N SER A 173 9.24 15.47 -12.72
CA SER A 173 9.66 14.20 -13.31
C SER A 173 10.73 14.35 -14.40
N SER A 174 10.85 15.50 -15.06
CA SER A 174 11.86 15.74 -16.11
C SER A 174 13.30 15.80 -15.59
N LYS A 175 13.46 16.21 -14.33
CA LYS A 175 14.77 16.28 -13.65
C LYS A 175 15.16 14.99 -12.94
N LEU A 176 14.27 14.02 -12.97
CA LEU A 176 14.43 12.72 -12.40
C LEU A 176 14.78 11.76 -13.54
N ASN A 177 15.87 12.06 -14.30
CA ASN A 177 16.36 11.13 -15.31
C ASN A 177 16.36 9.74 -14.67
N PRO A 178 15.70 8.72 -15.28
CA PRO A 178 15.89 7.38 -14.82
C PRO A 178 17.39 7.17 -14.81
N VAL A 179 17.93 6.82 -13.66
CA VAL A 179 19.25 6.20 -13.62
C VAL A 179 19.05 4.98 -14.50
N SER A 180 19.56 5.06 -15.72
CA SER A 180 19.47 3.99 -16.69
C SER A 180 19.89 2.74 -15.94
N THR A 181 18.94 1.82 -15.74
CA THR A 181 19.29 0.48 -15.29
C THR A 181 20.28 -0.03 -16.31
N PRO A 182 21.50 -0.32 -15.93
CA PRO A 182 22.41 -0.93 -16.89
C PRO A 182 21.86 -2.33 -17.12
N ASP A 183 21.44 -2.59 -18.32
CA ASP A 183 21.66 -3.90 -18.90
C ASP A 183 23.14 -4.23 -18.67
N GLY A 184 23.43 -5.01 -17.63
CA GLY A 184 24.66 -5.76 -17.32
C GLY A 184 26.03 -5.23 -17.76
N SER A 185 26.23 -3.97 -18.09
CA SER A 185 27.49 -3.48 -18.61
C SER A 185 27.74 -2.01 -18.27
N LYS A 186 28.78 -1.81 -17.45
CA LYS A 186 29.54 -0.59 -17.17
C LYS A 186 28.89 0.42 -16.24
N ALA A 187 29.17 0.26 -14.94
CA ALA A 187 29.33 1.41 -14.07
C ALA A 187 30.50 2.25 -14.59
N GLU A 188 30.23 3.44 -15.13
CA GLU A 188 31.26 4.45 -15.28
C GLU A 188 31.51 5.06 -13.91
N SER A 189 32.49 4.58 -13.26
CA SER A 189 33.55 5.21 -12.44
C SER A 189 34.08 4.21 -11.42
N ASP A 190 35.39 4.14 -11.34
CA ASP A 190 36.20 3.48 -10.32
C ASP A 190 36.03 4.14 -8.93
N THR A 191 34.86 4.00 -8.33
CA THR A 191 34.69 4.37 -6.92
C THR A 191 33.91 3.30 -6.20
N HIS A 192 34.29 3.00 -4.96
CA HIS A 192 33.62 2.09 -4.02
C HIS A 192 32.15 2.49 -3.70
N GLU A 193 31.61 3.48 -4.37
CA GLU A 193 30.34 4.18 -4.12
C GLU A 193 29.21 3.83 -5.08
N ALA A 194 29.40 2.89 -6.02
CA ALA A 194 28.36 2.51 -6.97
C ALA A 194 27.18 1.81 -6.25
N VAL A 195 25.96 2.31 -6.48
CA VAL A 195 24.71 1.70 -6.01
C VAL A 195 24.12 0.87 -7.13
N PHE A 196 23.84 -0.39 -6.83
CA PHE A 196 23.20 -1.33 -7.75
C PHE A 196 21.72 -1.44 -7.43
N ILE A 197 20.87 -1.35 -8.44
CA ILE A 197 19.42 -1.43 -8.32
C ILE A 197 18.97 -2.71 -8.98
N THR A 198 18.17 -3.50 -8.28
CA THR A 198 17.64 -4.74 -8.85
C THR A 198 16.32 -5.15 -8.20
N SER A 199 15.46 -5.80 -8.98
CA SER A 199 14.28 -6.55 -8.52
C SER A 199 14.49 -8.07 -8.69
N ASP A 200 15.67 -8.48 -9.12
CA ASP A 200 16.06 -9.88 -9.37
C ASP A 200 16.78 -10.43 -8.13
N ARG A 201 16.17 -11.39 -7.44
CA ARG A 201 16.71 -11.98 -6.20
C ARG A 201 18.09 -12.61 -6.37
N PHE A 202 18.37 -13.22 -7.53
CA PHE A 202 19.67 -13.88 -7.78
C PHE A 202 20.77 -12.84 -8.03
N GLN A 203 20.42 -11.76 -8.72
CA GLN A 203 21.32 -10.64 -8.90
C GLN A 203 21.56 -9.92 -7.56
N ALA A 204 20.53 -9.72 -6.74
CA ALA A 204 20.67 -9.14 -5.41
C ALA A 204 21.62 -9.97 -4.55
N GLU A 205 21.41 -11.29 -4.49
CA GLU A 205 22.29 -12.21 -3.74
C GLU A 205 23.75 -12.14 -4.20
N THR A 206 23.97 -12.15 -5.52
CA THR A 206 25.32 -12.05 -6.11
C THR A 206 26.01 -10.75 -5.69
N LEU A 207 25.32 -9.61 -5.87
CA LEU A 207 25.85 -8.29 -5.53
C LEU A 207 26.13 -8.14 -4.03
N LEU A 208 25.26 -8.69 -3.18
CA LEU A 208 25.45 -8.68 -1.74
C LEU A 208 26.63 -9.54 -1.32
N ASN A 209 26.83 -10.71 -1.93
CA ASN A 209 28.00 -11.55 -1.70
C ASN A 209 29.31 -10.88 -2.16
N GLU A 210 29.25 -9.96 -3.12
CA GLU A 210 30.37 -9.13 -3.56
C GLU A 210 30.63 -7.90 -2.67
N GLY A 211 29.85 -7.69 -1.61
CA GLY A 211 29.99 -6.56 -0.70
C GLY A 211 29.49 -5.21 -1.26
N LYS A 212 28.60 -5.22 -2.23
CA LYS A 212 28.10 -4.02 -2.90
C LYS A 212 27.02 -3.28 -2.08
N ARG A 213 26.76 -2.00 -2.48
CA ARG A 213 25.59 -1.23 -2.04
C ARG A 213 24.41 -1.57 -2.97
N VAL A 214 23.33 -2.14 -2.42
CA VAL A 214 22.23 -2.67 -3.22
C VAL A 214 20.91 -2.03 -2.79
N LEU A 215 20.18 -1.45 -3.76
CA LEU A 215 18.75 -1.16 -3.63
C LEU A 215 17.97 -2.35 -4.21
N PHE A 216 17.31 -3.11 -3.34
CA PHE A 216 16.50 -4.25 -3.75
C PHE A 216 15.02 -3.89 -3.70
N GLU A 217 14.41 -3.79 -4.89
CA GLU A 217 12.99 -3.51 -5.08
C GLU A 217 12.25 -4.85 -5.23
N LEU A 218 11.66 -5.36 -4.13
CA LEU A 218 10.93 -6.64 -4.15
C LEU A 218 9.55 -6.44 -4.79
N PRO A 219 9.23 -7.11 -5.91
CA PRO A 219 7.93 -7.00 -6.55
C PRO A 219 6.80 -7.55 -5.66
N TYR A 220 5.60 -6.97 -5.79
CA TYR A 220 4.41 -7.36 -5.04
C TYR A 220 4.11 -8.88 -5.16
N GLU A 221 4.17 -9.40 -6.38
CA GLU A 221 3.86 -10.80 -6.70
C GLU A 221 4.92 -11.81 -6.22
N ASP A 222 6.10 -11.31 -5.81
CA ASP A 222 7.18 -12.14 -5.29
C ASP A 222 7.28 -12.05 -3.75
N THR A 223 6.51 -11.17 -3.15
CA THR A 223 6.45 -11.04 -1.69
C THR A 223 5.65 -12.19 -1.09
N SER A 224 6.15 -12.80 -0.01
CA SER A 224 5.49 -13.92 0.66
C SER A 224 4.02 -13.64 0.99
N TYR A 225 3.15 -14.66 0.90
CA TYR A 225 1.71 -14.56 1.16
C TYR A 225 1.36 -14.07 2.54
N ASP A 226 2.18 -14.38 3.54
CA ASP A 226 1.97 -13.94 4.91
C ASP A 226 2.34 -12.47 5.16
N CYS A 227 2.89 -11.79 4.15
CA CYS A 227 3.07 -10.35 4.15
C CYS A 227 1.74 -9.68 3.75
N PRO A 228 1.02 -9.01 4.66
CA PRO A 228 -0.31 -8.51 4.36
C PRO A 228 -0.27 -7.33 3.37
N PRO A 229 -1.29 -7.19 2.51
CA PRO A 229 -1.43 -6.01 1.68
C PRO A 229 -1.68 -4.77 2.54
N VAL A 230 -1.08 -3.64 2.14
CA VAL A 230 -1.21 -2.35 2.82
C VAL A 230 -1.99 -1.36 1.96
N ARG A 231 -2.57 -0.34 2.59
CA ARG A 231 -3.22 0.79 1.93
C ARG A 231 -2.88 2.10 2.63
N PHE A 232 -2.96 3.18 1.87
CA PHE A 232 -2.76 4.54 2.39
C PHE A 232 -3.85 4.94 3.38
N ASN A 233 -5.12 4.69 3.05
CA ASN A 233 -6.23 5.07 3.90
C ASN A 233 -6.27 4.17 5.13
N PRO A 234 -6.02 4.71 6.33
CA PRO A 234 -6.15 3.95 7.56
C PRO A 234 -7.61 3.52 7.77
N SER A 235 -7.79 2.34 8.33
CA SER A 235 -9.10 1.83 8.68
C SER A 235 -9.02 1.21 10.07
N PHE A 236 -9.88 1.64 10.99
CA PHE A 236 -9.97 1.00 12.29
C PHE A 236 -10.75 -0.32 12.27
N TRP A 237 -11.43 -0.61 11.18
CA TRP A 237 -12.07 -1.90 10.96
C TRP A 237 -11.01 -3.00 10.72
N ASN A 238 -11.28 -4.18 11.24
CA ASN A 238 -10.39 -5.33 11.10
C ASN A 238 -10.86 -6.31 10.02
N SER A 239 -10.06 -7.32 9.75
CA SER A 239 -10.36 -8.36 8.75
C SER A 239 -11.66 -9.12 9.01
N GLN A 240 -12.15 -9.13 10.23
CA GLN A 240 -13.40 -9.77 10.62
C GLN A 240 -14.64 -9.01 10.13
N MET A 241 -14.52 -7.71 9.89
CA MET A 241 -15.61 -6.87 9.36
C MET A 241 -15.73 -6.94 7.84
N GLY A 242 -14.70 -7.45 7.16
CA GLY A 242 -14.68 -7.66 5.72
C GLY A 242 -13.27 -7.72 5.14
N PRO A 243 -13.06 -8.50 4.08
CA PRO A 243 -11.73 -8.78 3.54
C PRO A 243 -11.02 -7.55 2.94
N THR A 244 -11.77 -6.51 2.59
CA THR A 244 -11.24 -5.30 1.97
C THR A 244 -10.92 -4.18 2.96
N TRP A 245 -11.31 -4.31 4.24
CA TRP A 245 -11.30 -3.19 5.19
C TRP A 245 -10.04 -3.12 6.04
N ALA A 246 -9.45 -4.25 6.38
CA ALA A 246 -8.30 -4.32 7.29
C ALA A 246 -6.96 -4.31 6.56
N ARG A 247 -6.54 -3.18 6.04
CA ARG A 247 -5.28 -3.05 5.31
C ARG A 247 -4.26 -2.12 5.96
N GLY A 248 -4.44 -1.82 7.23
CA GLY A 248 -3.55 -0.99 8.02
C GLY A 248 -4.25 0.17 8.70
N MET A 249 -3.64 0.65 9.77
CA MET A 249 -4.14 1.71 10.63
C MET A 249 -3.36 3.01 10.48
N GLY A 250 -2.41 3.07 9.54
CA GLY A 250 -1.55 4.21 9.30
C GLY A 250 -0.10 3.81 9.04
N MET A 251 0.79 4.77 9.13
CA MET A 251 2.23 4.58 8.93
C MET A 251 3.04 5.32 9.98
N ILE A 252 4.23 4.82 10.26
CA ILE A 252 5.28 5.51 10.99
C ILE A 252 6.47 5.65 10.05
N ILE A 253 6.90 6.89 9.81
CA ILE A 253 8.01 7.20 8.92
C ILE A 253 9.10 7.88 9.73
N GLN A 254 10.33 7.42 9.58
CA GLN A 254 11.50 8.10 10.15
C GLN A 254 11.85 9.33 9.27
N ASN A 255 10.97 10.33 9.25
CA ASN A 255 11.03 11.46 8.34
C ASN A 255 12.31 12.32 8.45
N ALA A 256 13.00 12.28 9.58
CA ALA A 256 14.30 12.93 9.76
C ALA A 256 15.48 12.13 9.19
N HIS A 257 15.25 10.89 8.71
CA HIS A 257 16.32 10.06 8.17
C HIS A 257 16.85 10.61 6.85
N PRO A 258 18.19 10.58 6.60
CA PRO A 258 18.82 11.14 5.39
C PRO A 258 18.26 10.59 4.07
N ALA A 259 17.69 9.39 4.05
CA ALA A 259 17.03 8.82 2.88
C ALA A 259 15.86 9.69 2.38
N PHE A 260 15.28 10.56 3.22
CA PHE A 260 14.18 11.45 2.87
C PHE A 260 14.61 12.92 2.69
N ALA A 261 15.90 13.23 2.71
CA ALA A 261 16.39 14.62 2.66
C ALA A 261 15.87 15.45 1.48
N SER A 262 15.60 14.80 0.33
CA SER A 262 15.03 15.44 -0.87
C SER A 262 13.58 15.01 -1.15
N PHE A 263 12.93 14.29 -0.21
CA PHE A 263 11.56 13.85 -0.32
C PHE A 263 10.75 14.36 0.87
N PRO A 264 9.93 15.40 0.70
CA PRO A 264 9.22 16.03 1.80
C PRO A 264 8.17 15.05 2.37
N THR A 265 8.34 14.68 3.63
CA THR A 265 7.42 13.80 4.36
C THR A 265 7.36 14.16 5.84
N THR A 266 6.24 13.83 6.48
CA THR A 266 6.02 13.88 7.92
C THR A 266 6.13 12.48 8.53
N ALA A 267 6.14 12.36 9.85
CA ALA A 267 6.26 11.07 10.54
C ALA A 267 5.07 10.13 10.30
N ASP A 268 3.91 10.67 9.98
CA ASP A 268 2.66 9.96 9.67
C ASP A 268 2.36 9.87 8.16
N GLY A 269 3.27 10.42 7.33
CA GLY A 269 3.10 10.49 5.89
C GLY A 269 2.30 11.72 5.43
N GLY A 270 1.71 11.61 4.27
CA GLY A 270 0.88 12.63 3.63
C GLY A 270 0.40 12.11 2.29
N TRP A 271 -0.37 12.92 1.54
CA TRP A 271 -0.97 12.49 0.27
C TRP A 271 0.05 12.03 -0.80
N GLN A 272 1.32 12.44 -0.70
CA GLN A 272 2.39 11.96 -1.58
C GLN A 272 2.64 10.45 -1.44
N TRP A 273 2.24 9.84 -0.32
CA TRP A 273 2.38 8.40 -0.11
C TRP A 273 1.24 7.58 -0.71
N GLN A 274 0.10 8.20 -1.07
CA GLN A 274 -1.08 7.47 -1.52
C GLN A 274 -0.78 6.49 -2.64
N SER A 275 -0.23 6.95 -3.76
CA SER A 275 0.09 6.07 -4.88
C SER A 275 1.28 5.15 -4.62
N LEU A 276 2.19 5.54 -3.72
CA LEU A 276 3.38 4.75 -3.39
C LEU A 276 3.04 3.46 -2.65
N ILE A 277 1.96 3.47 -1.86
CA ILE A 277 1.56 2.33 -1.02
C ILE A 277 0.26 1.66 -1.47
N GLU A 278 -0.27 2.02 -2.63
CA GLU A 278 -1.30 1.23 -3.29
C GLU A 278 -0.68 -0.03 -3.93
N ASN A 279 -1.31 -1.18 -3.71
CA ASN A 279 -0.84 -2.48 -4.21
C ASN A 279 0.57 -2.86 -3.75
N VAL A 280 0.89 -2.61 -2.48
CA VAL A 280 2.12 -3.09 -1.83
C VAL A 280 1.78 -4.06 -0.71
N ARG A 281 2.75 -4.90 -0.36
CA ARG A 281 2.70 -5.75 0.83
C ARG A 281 3.65 -5.23 1.89
N GLY A 282 3.19 -5.21 3.14
CA GLY A 282 4.04 -4.93 4.29
C GLY A 282 4.95 -6.12 4.58
N LEU A 283 6.26 -5.96 4.36
CA LEU A 283 7.24 -7.00 4.64
C LEU A 283 7.26 -7.32 6.13
N ARG A 284 6.95 -8.54 6.51
CA ARG A 284 6.90 -8.99 7.92
C ARG A 284 8.31 -9.15 8.49
N VAL A 285 8.87 -8.02 8.90
CA VAL A 285 10.28 -7.96 9.36
C VAL A 285 10.54 -8.68 10.67
N GLU A 286 9.50 -9.02 11.46
CA GLU A 286 9.65 -9.91 12.61
C GLU A 286 10.15 -11.32 12.24
N LYS A 287 9.92 -11.77 11.00
CA LYS A 287 10.44 -13.05 10.47
C LYS A 287 11.97 -13.08 10.41
N LEU A 288 12.62 -11.93 10.38
CA LEU A 288 14.08 -11.85 10.42
C LEU A 288 14.66 -12.28 11.75
N GLY A 289 13.83 -12.37 12.81
CA GLY A 289 14.18 -12.91 14.11
C GLY A 289 15.08 -11.99 14.96
N CYS A 290 15.22 -10.73 14.61
CA CYS A 290 16.05 -9.76 15.32
C CYS A 290 15.60 -8.32 15.06
N ASP A 291 15.97 -7.40 15.96
CA ASP A 291 15.89 -5.95 15.72
C ASP A 291 17.12 -5.46 14.93
N CYS A 292 17.44 -6.13 13.84
CA CYS A 292 18.66 -5.97 13.07
C CYS A 292 18.45 -5.23 11.76
N ILE A 293 17.45 -4.36 11.71
CA ILE A 293 17.19 -3.46 10.58
C ILE A 293 16.90 -2.05 11.10
N THR A 294 17.15 -1.05 10.26
CA THR A 294 16.59 0.29 10.45
C THR A 294 15.30 0.38 9.62
N ASN A 295 14.15 0.34 10.29
CA ASN A 295 12.84 0.39 9.62
C ASN A 295 12.47 1.84 9.33
N LEU A 296 12.54 2.27 8.07
CA LEU A 296 12.34 3.66 7.65
C LEU A 296 10.88 4.01 7.38
N VAL A 297 10.10 3.06 6.85
CA VAL A 297 8.66 3.21 6.59
C VAL A 297 7.94 1.97 7.13
N GLN A 298 7.30 2.15 8.25
CA GLN A 298 6.59 1.09 8.96
C GLN A 298 5.08 1.30 8.83
N PRO A 299 4.37 0.49 8.03
CA PRO A 299 2.91 0.46 8.12
C PRO A 299 2.48 -0.16 9.45
N ILE A 300 1.38 0.35 9.99
CA ILE A 300 0.76 -0.18 11.21
C ILE A 300 -0.30 -1.19 10.76
N ASP A 301 -0.14 -2.44 11.18
CA ASP A 301 -1.10 -3.50 10.86
C ASP A 301 -2.43 -3.30 11.57
N GLU A 302 -3.42 -4.07 11.19
CA GLU A 302 -4.68 -4.12 11.91
C GLU A 302 -4.49 -4.82 13.28
N TRP A 303 -5.31 -4.47 14.24
CA TRP A 303 -5.12 -4.81 15.65
C TRP A 303 -5.25 -6.29 16.04
N ASN A 304 -5.84 -7.15 15.20
CA ASN A 304 -5.90 -8.59 15.49
C ASN A 304 -4.62 -9.31 15.05
N ARG A 305 -4.02 -8.91 13.92
CA ARG A 305 -2.78 -9.50 13.40
C ARG A 305 -1.55 -8.88 14.06
N ASN A 306 -1.51 -7.55 14.11
CA ASN A 306 -0.45 -6.77 14.77
C ASN A 306 0.98 -7.16 14.35
N ASN A 307 1.19 -7.41 13.05
CA ASN A 307 2.49 -7.75 12.51
C ASN A 307 3.44 -6.54 12.51
N LYS A 308 4.73 -6.76 12.82
CA LYS A 308 5.77 -5.75 12.62
C LYS A 308 6.18 -5.74 11.15
N MET A 309 5.79 -4.69 10.44
CA MET A 309 5.98 -4.60 8.99
C MET A 309 6.99 -3.51 8.60
N SER A 310 7.48 -3.59 7.37
CA SER A 310 8.24 -2.53 6.72
C SER A 310 7.85 -2.42 5.25
N LEU A 311 7.87 -1.19 4.70
CA LEU A 311 7.84 -0.93 3.27
C LEU A 311 9.21 -0.51 2.75
N LEU A 312 10.06 0.02 3.61
CA LEU A 312 11.41 0.45 3.30
C LEU A 312 12.28 0.30 4.55
N PHE A 313 13.36 -0.45 4.45
CA PHE A 313 14.33 -0.61 5.52
C PHE A 313 15.74 -0.75 5.00
N GLU A 314 16.72 -0.57 5.89
CA GLU A 314 18.12 -0.80 5.59
C GLU A 314 18.75 -1.78 6.58
N CYS A 315 19.76 -2.52 6.12
CA CYS A 315 20.57 -3.43 6.93
C CYS A 315 21.90 -3.75 6.23
N GLN A 316 22.78 -4.46 6.92
CA GLN A 316 23.98 -5.08 6.36
C GLN A 316 23.73 -6.55 6.04
N VAL A 317 24.34 -7.04 4.97
CA VAL A 317 24.38 -8.47 4.61
C VAL A 317 25.86 -8.84 4.41
N GLY A 318 26.46 -9.48 5.41
CA GLY A 318 27.93 -9.64 5.42
C GLY A 318 28.62 -8.28 5.44
N THR A 319 29.42 -7.97 4.42
CA THR A 319 30.05 -6.65 4.22
C THR A 319 29.25 -5.71 3.33
N ALA A 320 28.19 -6.20 2.69
CA ALA A 320 27.34 -5.42 1.80
C ALA A 320 26.36 -4.54 2.58
N ARG A 321 25.91 -3.46 1.95
CA ARG A 321 24.89 -2.55 2.47
C ARG A 321 23.63 -2.65 1.64
N LEU A 322 22.52 -2.98 2.27
CA LEU A 322 21.24 -3.21 1.62
C LEU A 322 20.22 -2.12 2.02
N MET A 323 19.57 -1.55 1.02
CA MET A 323 18.27 -0.87 1.15
C MET A 323 17.23 -1.76 0.46
N MET A 324 16.19 -2.16 1.18
CA MET A 324 15.15 -3.04 0.64
C MET A 324 13.78 -2.36 0.73
N THR A 325 13.00 -2.48 -0.34
CA THR A 325 11.66 -1.93 -0.41
C THR A 325 10.68 -2.85 -1.13
N SER A 326 9.41 -2.82 -0.71
CA SER A 326 8.28 -3.39 -1.45
C SER A 326 7.50 -2.32 -2.23
N ILE A 327 7.90 -1.05 -2.14
CA ILE A 327 7.29 0.04 -2.90
C ILE A 327 7.76 -0.05 -4.35
N ASN A 328 6.83 0.01 -5.30
CA ASN A 328 7.20 0.12 -6.71
C ASN A 328 7.70 1.54 -7.01
N LEU A 329 9.02 1.73 -7.01
CA LEU A 329 9.66 3.02 -7.30
C LEU A 329 9.76 3.32 -8.81
N GLU A 330 9.38 2.38 -9.70
CA GLU A 330 9.35 2.53 -11.15
C GLU A 330 7.97 2.95 -11.69
N GLN A 331 6.97 3.15 -10.82
CA GLN A 331 5.65 3.60 -11.26
C GLN A 331 5.70 5.01 -11.89
N ASP A 332 4.84 5.28 -12.89
CA ASP A 332 4.74 6.61 -13.53
C ASP A 332 4.05 7.63 -12.59
N ALA A 333 4.77 7.99 -11.53
CA ALA A 333 4.36 8.97 -10.54
C ALA A 333 5.53 9.84 -10.12
N PRO A 334 5.41 11.18 -10.12
CA PRO A 334 6.53 12.07 -9.82
C PRO A 334 7.08 11.87 -8.40
N GLN A 335 6.24 11.51 -7.44
CA GLN A 335 6.66 11.20 -6.08
C GLN A 335 7.47 9.89 -5.99
N ALA A 336 7.21 8.89 -6.84
CA ALA A 336 8.02 7.67 -6.87
C ALA A 336 9.45 7.96 -7.34
N ALA A 337 9.58 8.70 -8.42
CA ALA A 337 10.87 9.14 -8.94
C ALA A 337 11.61 10.05 -7.94
N ALA A 338 10.90 10.96 -7.24
CA ALA A 338 11.49 11.82 -6.22
C ALA A 338 11.99 11.02 -5.01
N LEU A 339 11.21 10.04 -4.53
CA LEU A 339 11.60 9.15 -3.43
C LEU A 339 12.81 8.32 -3.84
N LYS A 340 12.78 7.69 -5.02
CA LYS A 340 13.91 6.92 -5.55
C LYS A 340 15.19 7.74 -5.61
N LYS A 341 15.11 8.96 -6.13
CA LYS A 341 16.26 9.87 -6.19
C LYS A 341 16.80 10.21 -4.80
N SER A 342 15.92 10.47 -3.82
CA SER A 342 16.32 10.78 -2.45
C SER A 342 17.05 9.59 -1.81
N ILE A 343 16.51 8.39 -1.94
CA ILE A 343 17.12 7.14 -1.48
C ILE A 343 18.50 6.94 -2.12
N LEU A 344 18.60 7.06 -3.45
CA LEU A 344 19.86 6.86 -4.16
C LEU A 344 20.91 7.90 -3.79
N SER A 345 20.52 9.15 -3.56
CA SER A 345 21.44 10.19 -3.08
C SER A 345 22.01 9.84 -1.71
N TYR A 346 21.17 9.36 -0.81
CA TYR A 346 21.60 8.87 0.51
C TYR A 346 22.53 7.65 0.38
N MET A 347 22.14 6.65 -0.42
CA MET A 347 22.92 5.43 -0.61
C MET A 347 24.30 5.66 -1.23
N LYS A 348 24.48 6.74 -1.99
CA LYS A 348 25.77 7.14 -2.56
C LYS A 348 26.67 7.88 -1.56
N SER A 349 26.10 8.42 -0.49
CA SER A 349 26.83 9.18 0.50
C SER A 349 27.54 8.28 1.53
N ASP A 350 28.48 8.86 2.27
CA ASP A 350 29.16 8.19 3.39
C ASP A 350 28.22 7.93 4.58
N ALA A 351 27.07 8.63 4.63
CA ALA A 351 26.06 8.42 5.66
C ALA A 351 25.32 7.09 5.55
N PHE A 352 25.40 6.40 4.39
CA PHE A 352 24.77 5.08 4.23
C PHE A 352 25.60 4.00 4.93
N GLU A 353 25.41 3.89 6.22
CA GLU A 353 26.03 2.91 7.10
C GLU A 353 25.01 2.18 7.98
N PRO A 354 24.21 1.27 7.39
CA PRO A 354 23.25 0.48 8.16
C PRO A 354 23.90 -0.25 9.32
N GLN A 355 23.26 -0.24 10.48
CA GLN A 355 23.88 -0.79 11.71
C GLN A 355 23.52 -2.26 11.98
N GLY A 356 22.44 -2.76 11.40
CA GLY A 356 21.94 -4.11 11.66
C GLY A 356 22.45 -5.14 10.68
N GLN A 357 22.71 -6.36 11.15
CA GLN A 357 23.19 -7.50 10.34
C GLN A 357 22.07 -8.51 10.09
N VAL A 358 21.81 -8.84 8.83
CA VAL A 358 20.84 -9.86 8.41
C VAL A 358 21.50 -10.79 7.39
N SER A 359 21.22 -12.08 7.46
CA SER A 359 21.69 -13.03 6.44
C SER A 359 20.73 -13.06 5.25
N TRP A 360 21.24 -13.41 4.05
CA TRP A 360 20.39 -13.61 2.88
C TRP A 360 19.31 -14.68 3.13
N LYS A 361 19.63 -15.73 3.87
CA LYS A 361 18.66 -16.77 4.28
C LYS A 361 17.49 -16.20 5.09
N GLN A 362 17.75 -15.27 6.00
CA GLN A 362 16.68 -14.58 6.75
C GLN A 362 15.84 -13.71 5.80
N LEU A 363 16.48 -12.91 4.95
CA LEU A 363 15.79 -12.07 3.97
C LEU A 363 14.92 -12.90 3.01
N SER A 364 15.37 -14.10 2.61
CA SER A 364 14.62 -14.98 1.71
C SER A 364 13.28 -15.44 2.28
N SER A 365 13.06 -15.35 3.60
CA SER A 365 11.76 -15.60 4.23
C SER A 365 10.67 -14.60 3.81
N LEU A 366 11.07 -13.45 3.22
CA LEU A 366 10.16 -12.42 2.72
C LEU A 366 9.74 -12.66 1.25
N PHE A 367 10.34 -13.64 0.58
CA PHE A 367 10.11 -13.93 -0.84
C PHE A 367 9.27 -15.18 -1.03
N GLU A 368 8.42 -15.17 -2.06
CA GLU A 368 7.66 -16.35 -2.49
C GLU A 368 7.15 -16.16 -3.92
N ILE A 369 7.02 -17.27 -4.66
CA ILE A 369 6.34 -17.22 -5.97
C ILE A 369 4.83 -17.35 -5.72
N ASN A 370 4.14 -16.23 -5.64
CA ASN A 370 2.71 -16.20 -5.32
C ASN A 370 1.79 -16.66 -6.47
N ASP A 371 2.25 -16.63 -7.72
CA ASP A 371 1.46 -17.00 -8.89
C ASP A 371 1.86 -18.38 -9.47
N VAL A 372 2.39 -19.28 -8.64
CA VAL A 372 2.90 -20.58 -9.13
C VAL A 372 1.82 -21.35 -9.90
N MET A 373 0.57 -21.34 -9.44
CA MET A 373 -0.53 -22.00 -10.13
C MET A 373 -0.74 -21.46 -11.56
N LYS A 374 -0.66 -20.14 -11.70
CA LYS A 374 -0.75 -19.44 -12.99
C LYS A 374 0.48 -19.75 -13.88
N GLU A 375 1.68 -19.67 -13.32
CA GLU A 375 2.93 -19.93 -14.05
C GLU A 375 3.00 -21.37 -14.59
N LEU A 376 2.47 -22.33 -13.83
CA LEU A 376 2.40 -23.73 -14.24
C LEU A 376 1.19 -24.04 -15.12
N GLY A 377 0.25 -23.11 -15.30
CA GLY A 377 -1.02 -23.35 -15.97
C GLY A 377 -1.89 -24.37 -15.22
N ALA A 378 -1.76 -24.42 -13.91
CA ALA A 378 -2.48 -25.36 -13.05
C ALA A 378 -3.99 -25.04 -13.03
N LYS A 379 -4.80 -26.10 -12.94
CA LYS A 379 -6.26 -26.05 -12.79
C LYS A 379 -6.69 -26.94 -11.65
N ILE A 380 -7.84 -26.64 -11.08
CA ILE A 380 -8.54 -27.52 -10.16
C ILE A 380 -9.79 -28.04 -10.87
N ASP A 381 -10.14 -29.31 -10.65
CA ASP A 381 -11.29 -29.97 -11.27
C ASP A 381 -12.65 -29.53 -10.69
N ASP A 382 -12.65 -28.72 -9.66
CA ASP A 382 -13.83 -28.09 -9.07
C ASP A 382 -13.78 -26.57 -9.28
N ASP A 383 -14.62 -26.05 -10.17
CA ASP A 383 -14.69 -24.63 -10.51
C ASP A 383 -15.05 -23.73 -9.31
N SER A 384 -15.70 -24.28 -8.27
CA SER A 384 -16.02 -23.55 -7.03
C SER A 384 -14.78 -23.14 -6.25
N LEU A 385 -13.62 -23.76 -6.51
CA LEU A 385 -12.32 -23.45 -5.91
C LEU A 385 -11.52 -22.41 -6.72
N SER A 386 -12.03 -21.90 -7.82
CA SER A 386 -11.29 -20.99 -8.72
C SER A 386 -10.71 -19.75 -8.01
N ALA A 387 -11.42 -19.21 -7.03
CA ALA A 387 -10.94 -18.05 -6.27
C ALA A 387 -9.73 -18.35 -5.37
N CYS A 388 -9.39 -19.62 -5.10
CA CYS A 388 -8.16 -19.97 -4.38
C CYS A 388 -6.90 -19.94 -5.27
N LEU A 389 -7.06 -19.79 -6.59
CA LEU A 389 -5.94 -19.89 -7.55
C LEU A 389 -5.40 -18.53 -7.99
N ASP A 390 -6.03 -17.44 -7.57
CA ASP A 390 -5.67 -16.08 -8.01
C ASP A 390 -4.47 -15.47 -7.26
N GLY A 391 -3.95 -16.19 -6.25
CA GLY A 391 -2.83 -15.73 -5.44
C GLY A 391 -3.14 -14.53 -4.53
N ASN A 392 -4.42 -14.17 -4.39
CA ASN A 392 -4.86 -13.03 -3.59
C ASN A 392 -5.38 -13.50 -2.21
N PRO A 393 -4.70 -13.19 -1.11
CA PRO A 393 -5.16 -13.56 0.23
C PRO A 393 -6.52 -12.98 0.65
N GLN A 394 -7.03 -12.01 -0.08
CA GLN A 394 -8.30 -11.35 0.24
C GLN A 394 -9.51 -12.00 -0.42
N THR A 395 -9.30 -12.80 -1.45
CA THR A 395 -10.32 -13.67 -2.03
C THR A 395 -10.37 -14.98 -1.25
N PHE A 396 -11.49 -15.67 -1.27
CA PHE A 396 -11.63 -16.95 -0.58
C PHE A 396 -12.80 -17.76 -1.13
N VAL A 397 -12.77 -19.04 -0.84
CA VAL A 397 -13.88 -19.96 -1.07
C VAL A 397 -14.43 -20.50 0.24
N ARG A 398 -15.71 -20.85 0.21
CA ARG A 398 -16.41 -21.62 1.26
C ARG A 398 -17.23 -22.69 0.59
N LEU A 399 -17.06 -23.91 1.03
CA LEU A 399 -17.82 -25.05 0.52
C LEU A 399 -18.62 -25.68 1.64
N THR A 400 -19.86 -26.06 1.32
CA THR A 400 -20.75 -26.78 2.21
C THR A 400 -21.02 -28.19 1.69
N GLY A 401 -21.22 -29.15 2.56
CA GLY A 401 -21.48 -30.53 2.15
C GLY A 401 -21.03 -31.54 3.18
N GLY A 402 -20.59 -32.73 2.73
CA GLY A 402 -20.15 -33.83 3.58
C GLY A 402 -18.65 -34.14 3.39
N TYR A 403 -18.08 -34.80 4.41
CA TYR A 403 -16.72 -35.32 4.37
C TYR A 403 -16.68 -36.80 3.88
N PRO A 404 -15.56 -37.25 3.29
CA PRO A 404 -14.40 -36.46 2.87
C PRO A 404 -14.69 -35.65 1.60
N TYR A 405 -14.09 -34.44 1.49
CA TYR A 405 -14.16 -33.62 0.29
C TYR A 405 -12.82 -33.66 -0.44
N SER A 406 -12.85 -33.98 -1.74
CA SER A 406 -11.63 -34.13 -2.54
C SER A 406 -11.70 -33.33 -3.83
N PHE A 407 -10.56 -32.77 -4.23
CA PHE A 407 -10.36 -32.15 -5.53
C PHE A 407 -9.00 -32.51 -6.12
N ILE A 408 -8.84 -32.32 -7.44
CA ILE A 408 -7.60 -32.62 -8.16
C ILE A 408 -6.99 -31.35 -8.72
N ILE A 409 -5.73 -31.08 -8.35
CA ILE A 409 -4.90 -30.07 -8.99
C ILE A 409 -4.19 -30.74 -10.16
N GLN A 410 -4.33 -30.17 -11.35
CA GLN A 410 -3.70 -30.69 -12.58
C GLN A 410 -2.92 -29.60 -13.28
N THR A 411 -1.69 -29.94 -13.75
CA THR A 411 -0.84 -29.12 -14.59
C THR A 411 -0.75 -29.71 -16.01
N PRO A 412 -0.50 -28.88 -17.06
CA PRO A 412 -0.37 -29.37 -18.45
C PRO A 412 0.79 -30.34 -18.66
N GLN A 413 1.81 -30.28 -17.82
CA GLN A 413 2.99 -31.13 -17.85
C GLN A 413 3.41 -31.52 -16.43
N LYS A 414 4.21 -32.56 -16.30
CA LYS A 414 4.74 -33.00 -15.00
C LYS A 414 5.75 -32.01 -14.44
N HIS A 415 5.69 -31.81 -13.15
CA HIS A 415 6.59 -30.98 -12.36
C HIS A 415 7.10 -31.72 -11.14
N ASN A 416 8.24 -31.31 -10.62
CA ASN A 416 8.80 -31.83 -9.40
C ASN A 416 8.21 -31.04 -8.21
N ILE A 417 7.21 -31.65 -7.56
CA ILE A 417 6.38 -31.01 -6.52
C ILE A 417 6.83 -31.50 -5.15
N SER A 418 7.15 -30.57 -4.25
CA SER A 418 7.60 -30.83 -2.87
C SER A 418 6.47 -30.71 -1.83
N GLY A 419 5.31 -30.16 -2.20
CA GLY A 419 4.22 -29.96 -1.26
C GLY A 419 3.08 -29.10 -1.76
N ILE A 420 2.24 -28.67 -0.83
CA ILE A 420 1.15 -27.72 -1.05
C ILE A 420 1.20 -26.63 0.01
N LEU A 421 0.99 -25.38 -0.40
CA LEU A 421 0.67 -24.27 0.48
C LEU A 421 -0.86 -24.21 0.61
N TYR A 422 -1.35 -24.24 1.83
CA TYR A 422 -2.73 -23.97 2.17
C TYR A 422 -2.77 -22.68 2.99
N MET A 423 -3.48 -21.67 2.52
CA MET A 423 -3.73 -20.45 3.24
C MET A 423 -5.19 -20.42 3.68
N PRO A 424 -5.49 -20.44 4.99
CA PRO A 424 -6.84 -20.36 5.49
C PRO A 424 -7.52 -19.06 5.08
N ARG A 425 -8.82 -19.03 5.14
CA ARG A 425 -9.62 -17.83 4.90
C ARG A 425 -9.25 -16.72 5.90
N GLN A 426 -8.96 -15.52 5.40
CA GLN A 426 -8.38 -14.43 6.19
C GLN A 426 -9.40 -13.52 6.91
N ASN A 427 -10.67 -13.59 6.53
CA ASN A 427 -11.70 -12.65 7.02
C ASN A 427 -12.69 -13.32 8.00
N HIS A 428 -12.23 -14.26 8.79
CA HIS A 428 -13.11 -15.12 9.58
C HIS A 428 -12.64 -15.23 11.04
N ARG A 429 -13.55 -15.10 12.00
CA ARG A 429 -13.24 -15.23 13.44
C ARG A 429 -13.18 -16.67 13.92
N GLU A 430 -14.01 -17.52 13.31
CA GLU A 430 -14.44 -18.81 13.88
C GLU A 430 -13.71 -19.99 13.25
N HIS A 431 -12.74 -19.73 12.36
CA HIS A 431 -12.04 -20.79 11.62
C HIS A 431 -12.98 -21.78 10.88
N GLU A 432 -14.19 -21.31 10.46
CA GLU A 432 -15.18 -22.15 9.76
C GLU A 432 -14.62 -22.69 8.45
N GLY A 433 -14.71 -24.00 8.29
CA GLY A 433 -14.17 -24.68 7.12
C GLY A 433 -12.65 -24.71 7.04
N GLU A 434 -11.92 -24.15 8.03
CA GLU A 434 -10.48 -24.24 8.09
C GLU A 434 -10.03 -25.70 8.19
N LEU A 435 -9.11 -26.09 7.33
CA LEU A 435 -8.62 -27.46 7.22
C LEU A 435 -7.91 -27.91 8.50
N ARG A 436 -8.37 -29.04 9.08
CA ARG A 436 -7.71 -29.67 10.22
C ARG A 436 -6.96 -30.94 9.85
N SER A 437 -7.62 -31.86 9.17
CA SER A 437 -7.04 -33.14 8.79
C SER A 437 -7.10 -33.32 7.28
N TYR A 438 -6.02 -33.78 6.68
CA TYR A 438 -5.89 -33.92 5.24
C TYR A 438 -5.23 -35.23 4.83
N LEU A 439 -5.48 -35.65 3.58
CA LEU A 439 -4.77 -36.67 2.84
C LEU A 439 -4.40 -36.11 1.47
N ILE A 440 -3.13 -36.26 1.07
CA ILE A 440 -2.65 -35.85 -0.26
C ILE A 440 -2.09 -37.06 -0.99
N GLU A 441 -2.50 -37.21 -2.24
CA GLU A 441 -2.09 -38.28 -3.13
C GLU A 441 -1.58 -37.70 -4.45
N ALA A 442 -0.54 -38.29 -4.99
CA ALA A 442 -0.01 -37.98 -6.32
C ALA A 442 -0.34 -39.09 -7.31
N TRP A 443 -0.57 -38.73 -8.58
CA TRP A 443 -0.75 -39.69 -9.66
C TRP A 443 0.62 -40.18 -10.17
N LEU A 444 0.99 -41.39 -9.77
CA LEU A 444 2.29 -41.99 -10.07
C LEU A 444 2.08 -43.39 -10.64
N ASP A 445 2.74 -43.71 -11.78
CA ASP A 445 2.69 -45.00 -12.42
C ASP A 445 1.27 -45.55 -12.69
N GLY A 446 0.34 -44.62 -13.06
CA GLY A 446 -1.03 -44.98 -13.38
C GLY A 446 -1.94 -45.23 -12.18
N THR A 447 -1.51 -44.90 -10.96
CA THR A 447 -2.32 -45.06 -9.73
C THR A 447 -2.14 -43.86 -8.78
N TRP A 448 -3.13 -43.64 -7.92
CA TRP A 448 -3.02 -42.68 -6.81
C TRP A 448 -2.18 -43.27 -5.70
N LYS A 449 -1.11 -42.59 -5.30
CA LYS A 449 -0.25 -42.97 -4.18
C LYS A 449 -0.25 -41.86 -3.13
N GLN A 450 -0.43 -42.24 -1.88
CA GLN A 450 -0.35 -41.29 -0.76
C GLN A 450 1.07 -40.70 -0.69
N VAL A 451 1.16 -39.37 -0.68
CA VAL A 451 2.43 -38.64 -0.54
C VAL A 451 2.51 -37.89 0.79
N GLN A 452 1.36 -37.54 1.38
CA GLN A 452 1.30 -36.95 2.72
C GLN A 452 -0.07 -37.16 3.36
N LYS A 453 -0.09 -37.28 4.68
CA LYS A 453 -1.30 -37.28 5.51
C LYS A 453 -0.98 -36.66 6.85
N GLY A 454 -1.83 -35.77 7.34
CA GLY A 454 -1.53 -35.07 8.58
C GLY A 454 -2.66 -34.22 9.11
N LYS A 455 -2.29 -33.37 10.06
CA LYS A 455 -3.16 -32.36 10.66
C LYS A 455 -2.45 -31.02 10.64
N LEU A 456 -3.23 -29.96 10.48
CA LEU A 456 -2.79 -28.58 10.59
C LEU A 456 -3.17 -28.02 11.97
N SER A 457 -2.53 -26.93 12.35
CA SER A 457 -2.93 -26.12 13.51
C SER A 457 -3.99 -25.11 13.08
N SER A 458 -4.87 -24.72 13.99
CA SER A 458 -5.78 -23.59 13.75
C SER A 458 -4.95 -22.30 13.74
N SER A 459 -4.89 -21.63 12.60
CA SER A 459 -4.06 -20.44 12.39
C SER A 459 -4.47 -19.72 11.12
N TYR A 460 -4.43 -18.39 11.10
CA TYR A 460 -4.59 -17.60 9.87
C TYR A 460 -3.35 -17.55 8.98
N GLU A 461 -2.21 -18.06 9.48
CA GLU A 461 -0.97 -18.08 8.73
C GLU A 461 -0.99 -19.12 7.60
N PRO A 462 -0.30 -18.86 6.48
CA PRO A 462 -0.10 -19.87 5.44
C PRO A 462 0.60 -21.11 5.99
N GLN A 463 0.05 -22.28 5.74
CA GLN A 463 0.57 -23.54 6.23
C GLN A 463 1.17 -24.36 5.08
N ARG A 464 2.45 -24.69 5.20
CA ARG A 464 3.17 -25.50 4.23
C ARG A 464 3.04 -26.97 4.56
N ILE A 465 2.44 -27.71 3.65
CA ILE A 465 2.28 -29.17 3.73
C ILE A 465 3.37 -29.80 2.89
N ALA A 466 4.54 -30.05 3.47
CA ALA A 466 5.64 -30.71 2.79
C ALA A 466 5.34 -32.20 2.56
N PHE A 467 5.66 -32.72 1.38
CA PHE A 467 5.56 -34.14 1.09
C PHE A 467 6.71 -34.92 1.73
N LEU A 468 6.52 -36.21 1.93
CA LEU A 468 7.56 -37.09 2.46
C LEU A 468 8.79 -37.15 1.53
N HIS A 469 8.55 -37.05 0.21
CA HIS A 469 9.55 -36.96 -0.84
C HIS A 469 8.96 -36.12 -1.97
N ASP A 470 9.82 -35.42 -2.70
CA ASP A 470 9.42 -34.73 -3.91
C ASP A 470 8.85 -35.72 -4.93
N VAL A 471 7.81 -35.33 -5.66
CA VAL A 471 7.12 -36.18 -6.61
C VAL A 471 7.06 -35.56 -7.98
N TYR A 472 7.44 -36.32 -9.01
CA TYR A 472 7.36 -35.88 -10.39
C TYR A 472 6.02 -36.28 -11.01
N THR A 473 5.06 -35.35 -11.00
CA THR A 473 3.67 -35.62 -11.42
C THR A 473 3.03 -34.39 -12.06
N ASP A 474 1.93 -34.63 -12.78
CA ASP A 474 1.03 -33.62 -13.32
C ASP A 474 -0.32 -33.55 -12.55
N ARG A 475 -0.55 -34.41 -11.55
CA ARG A 475 -1.81 -34.49 -10.82
C ARG A 475 -1.59 -34.76 -9.35
N ILE A 476 -2.20 -33.91 -8.52
CA ILE A 476 -2.26 -34.05 -7.05
C ILE A 476 -3.73 -34.09 -6.64
N ARG A 477 -4.14 -35.09 -5.88
CA ARG A 477 -5.43 -35.15 -5.23
C ARG A 477 -5.31 -34.71 -3.79
N PHE A 478 -6.05 -33.66 -3.46
CA PHE A 478 -6.14 -33.12 -2.11
C PHE A 478 -7.48 -33.55 -1.51
N THR A 479 -7.46 -34.14 -0.33
CA THR A 479 -8.66 -34.57 0.38
C THR A 479 -8.70 -33.92 1.76
N ALA A 480 -9.72 -33.09 2.00
CA ALA A 480 -10.10 -32.60 3.31
C ALA A 480 -10.85 -33.72 4.06
N LEU A 481 -10.26 -34.20 5.14
CA LEU A 481 -10.86 -35.24 5.96
C LEU A 481 -11.69 -34.65 7.07
N ASP A 482 -11.35 -33.43 7.53
CA ASP A 482 -11.95 -32.79 8.69
C ASP A 482 -11.50 -31.31 8.77
N THR A 483 -12.32 -30.46 9.40
CA THR A 483 -12.04 -29.05 9.66
C THR A 483 -12.16 -28.70 11.13
N PHE A 484 -11.78 -27.47 11.50
CA PHE A 484 -11.88 -26.99 12.88
C PHE A 484 -13.30 -26.63 13.29
N SER A 485 -14.18 -26.30 12.35
CA SER A 485 -15.58 -26.06 12.65
C SER A 485 -16.23 -27.36 13.15
N ALA A 486 -16.70 -27.33 14.37
CA ALA A 486 -17.49 -28.46 14.91
C ALA A 486 -18.81 -28.51 14.16
N PRO A 487 -19.30 -29.73 13.80
CA PRO A 487 -20.62 -29.90 13.24
C PRO A 487 -21.68 -29.26 14.16
N GLY A 488 -22.46 -28.31 13.65
CA GLY A 488 -23.54 -27.67 14.39
C GLY A 488 -23.16 -26.49 15.27
N LYS A 489 -21.91 -26.02 15.24
CA LYS A 489 -21.50 -24.78 15.90
C LYS A 489 -21.26 -23.69 14.86
N SER A 490 -22.24 -22.86 14.64
CA SER A 490 -22.04 -21.56 13.99
C SER A 490 -22.35 -20.46 15.00
N CYS A 491 -21.53 -19.44 14.99
CA CYS A 491 -21.78 -18.26 15.80
C CYS A 491 -22.64 -17.28 14.99
N PHE A 492 -23.59 -16.67 15.65
CA PHE A 492 -24.36 -15.55 15.10
C PHE A 492 -24.32 -14.37 16.05
N TRP A 493 -24.47 -13.20 15.52
CA TRP A 493 -24.62 -11.99 16.31
C TRP A 493 -26.07 -11.87 16.78
N ALA A 494 -26.26 -11.90 18.10
CA ALA A 494 -27.54 -11.64 18.71
C ALA A 494 -27.54 -10.26 19.39
N MET A 495 -28.60 -9.50 19.16
CA MET A 495 -28.83 -8.26 19.88
C MET A 495 -29.58 -8.58 21.18
N GLU A 496 -28.95 -8.30 22.30
CA GLU A 496 -29.54 -8.34 23.62
C GLU A 496 -29.85 -6.91 24.10
N PRO A 497 -30.64 -6.70 25.15
CA PRO A 497 -30.97 -5.35 25.63
C PRO A 497 -29.77 -4.47 25.99
N ASP A 498 -28.62 -5.07 26.29
CA ASP A 498 -27.37 -4.43 26.69
C ASP A 498 -26.30 -4.42 25.59
N GLY A 499 -26.60 -4.90 24.37
CA GLY A 499 -25.70 -4.83 23.22
C GLY A 499 -25.75 -6.00 22.26
N TRP A 500 -24.77 -6.04 21.35
CA TRP A 500 -24.58 -7.12 20.42
C TRP A 500 -23.56 -8.12 20.97
N TYR A 501 -23.97 -9.36 21.13
CA TYR A 501 -23.13 -10.44 21.60
C TYR A 501 -23.04 -11.54 20.56
N GLN A 502 -21.86 -12.12 20.44
CA GLN A 502 -21.65 -13.31 19.66
C GLN A 502 -22.09 -14.51 20.48
N LYS A 503 -23.06 -15.23 20.00
CA LYS A 503 -23.54 -16.47 20.61
C LYS A 503 -23.15 -17.66 19.76
N GLU A 504 -22.60 -18.70 20.39
CA GLU A 504 -22.56 -20.00 19.76
C GLU A 504 -24.00 -20.46 19.52
N ALA A 505 -24.30 -20.87 18.28
CA ALA A 505 -25.56 -21.54 18.00
C ALA A 505 -25.52 -22.92 18.60
N ASP A 506 -25.99 -23.03 19.84
CA ASP A 506 -26.31 -24.34 20.43
C ASP A 506 -27.59 -24.82 19.76
N PRO A 507 -27.54 -25.90 18.96
CA PRO A 507 -28.75 -26.47 18.32
C PRO A 507 -29.83 -26.90 19.29
N ASP A 508 -29.47 -27.16 20.55
CA ASP A 508 -30.41 -27.53 21.58
C ASP A 508 -31.07 -26.32 22.24
N ALA A 509 -30.36 -25.18 22.27
CA ALA A 509 -30.92 -23.90 22.72
C ALA A 509 -31.76 -23.19 21.63
N TYR A 510 -31.48 -23.45 20.35
CA TYR A 510 -32.19 -22.90 19.20
C TYR A 510 -32.61 -24.02 18.23
N PRO A 511 -33.61 -24.83 18.59
CA PRO A 511 -34.04 -25.98 17.79
C PRO A 511 -34.43 -25.65 16.34
N GLU A 512 -34.90 -24.42 16.10
CA GLU A 512 -35.25 -23.89 14.78
C GLU A 512 -34.07 -23.74 13.83
N LEU A 513 -32.86 -23.63 14.37
CA LEU A 513 -31.64 -23.57 13.57
C LEU A 513 -31.03 -24.93 13.27
N LYS A 514 -31.59 -25.99 13.88
CA LYS A 514 -31.10 -27.37 13.72
C LYS A 514 -31.27 -27.82 12.27
N GLY A 515 -30.15 -28.01 11.57
CA GLY A 515 -30.13 -28.39 10.15
C GLY A 515 -30.29 -27.26 9.15
N GLN A 516 -30.42 -25.99 9.59
CA GLN A 516 -30.52 -24.83 8.70
C GLN A 516 -29.16 -24.14 8.46
N LEU A 517 -28.19 -24.36 9.33
CA LEU A 517 -26.87 -23.75 9.20
C LEU A 517 -25.98 -24.62 8.30
N PRO A 518 -25.52 -24.09 7.18
CA PRO A 518 -24.61 -24.80 6.31
C PRO A 518 -23.30 -25.09 7.06
N GLN A 519 -22.87 -26.34 7.06
CA GLN A 519 -21.54 -26.68 7.56
C GLN A 519 -20.52 -26.41 6.50
N ASP A 520 -19.56 -25.53 6.81
CA ASP A 520 -18.41 -25.33 5.94
C ASP A 520 -17.48 -26.55 6.07
N ILE A 521 -17.41 -27.36 5.03
CA ILE A 521 -16.53 -28.52 4.95
C ILE A 521 -15.13 -28.16 4.47
N PHE A 522 -14.96 -26.98 3.91
CA PHE A 522 -13.69 -26.47 3.42
C PHE A 522 -13.77 -24.98 3.19
N SER A 523 -12.75 -24.25 3.62
CA SER A 523 -12.51 -22.86 3.24
C SER A 523 -11.03 -22.61 3.02
N ALA A 524 -10.69 -21.75 2.06
CA ALA A 524 -9.32 -21.36 1.80
C ALA A 524 -9.27 -19.98 1.11
N SER A 525 -8.23 -19.22 1.34
CA SER A 525 -7.90 -18.04 0.54
C SER A 525 -6.95 -18.39 -0.59
N VAL A 526 -5.90 -19.17 -0.33
CA VAL A 526 -4.93 -19.56 -1.35
C VAL A 526 -4.61 -21.05 -1.24
N ILE A 527 -4.59 -21.71 -2.38
CA ILE A 527 -4.00 -23.05 -2.56
C ILE A 527 -2.92 -22.91 -3.62
N ASN A 528 -1.71 -23.35 -3.29
CA ASN A 528 -0.57 -23.24 -4.19
C ASN A 528 0.29 -24.50 -4.16
N LEU A 529 0.86 -24.91 -5.30
CA LEU A 529 1.84 -25.97 -5.33
C LEU A 529 3.19 -25.43 -4.83
N LEU A 530 3.87 -26.22 -4.01
CA LEU A 530 5.26 -25.99 -3.64
C LEU A 530 6.14 -26.83 -4.56
N LEU A 531 7.10 -26.20 -5.23
CA LEU A 531 8.01 -26.86 -6.14
C LEU A 531 9.26 -27.33 -5.40
N ALA A 532 9.93 -28.35 -5.92
CA ALA A 532 11.28 -28.67 -5.48
C ALA A 532 12.24 -27.52 -5.84
N GLU A 533 13.33 -27.36 -5.09
CA GLU A 533 14.24 -26.20 -5.17
C GLU A 533 14.74 -25.90 -6.58
N GLU A 534 15.12 -26.93 -7.35
CA GLU A 534 15.58 -26.77 -8.73
C GLU A 534 14.46 -26.25 -9.65
N GLU A 535 13.25 -26.79 -9.51
CA GLU A 535 12.09 -26.39 -10.30
C GLU A 535 11.65 -24.96 -9.91
N GLU A 536 11.64 -24.63 -8.64
CA GLU A 536 11.34 -23.28 -8.15
C GLU A 536 12.33 -22.27 -8.72
N THR A 537 13.61 -22.57 -8.68
CA THR A 537 14.67 -21.74 -9.27
C THR A 537 14.47 -21.54 -10.77
N ALA A 538 14.06 -22.58 -11.50
CA ALA A 538 13.79 -22.49 -12.92
C ALA A 538 12.60 -21.58 -13.23
N VAL A 539 11.52 -21.69 -12.44
CA VAL A 539 10.33 -20.83 -12.55
C VAL A 539 10.69 -19.38 -12.26
N TRP A 540 11.46 -19.10 -11.20
CA TRP A 540 11.95 -17.77 -10.87
C TRP A 540 12.76 -17.14 -12.02
N LYS A 541 13.73 -17.87 -12.57
CA LYS A 541 14.57 -17.39 -13.68
C LYS A 541 13.74 -17.09 -14.93
N LYS A 542 12.77 -17.95 -15.26
CA LYS A 542 11.83 -17.73 -16.36
C LYS A 542 11.02 -16.44 -16.16
N ARG A 543 10.47 -16.24 -14.98
CA ARG A 543 9.65 -15.08 -14.60
C ARG A 543 10.45 -13.78 -14.70
N ILE A 544 11.67 -13.74 -14.14
CA ILE A 544 12.57 -12.60 -14.26
C ILE A 544 12.88 -12.27 -15.71
N LYS A 545 13.16 -13.29 -16.54
CA LYS A 545 13.41 -13.10 -17.96
C LYS A 545 12.19 -12.50 -18.68
N GLN A 546 11.00 -12.97 -18.38
CA GLN A 546 9.76 -12.43 -18.95
C GLN A 546 9.52 -10.96 -18.57
N ARG A 547 9.74 -10.59 -17.30
CA ARG A 547 9.66 -9.20 -16.85
C ARG A 547 10.66 -8.29 -17.58
N LYS A 548 11.91 -8.74 -17.72
CA LYS A 548 12.94 -7.98 -18.46
C LYS A 548 12.53 -7.75 -19.92
N LEU A 549 11.96 -8.77 -20.58
CA LEU A 549 11.45 -8.65 -21.96
C LEU A 549 10.27 -7.69 -22.05
N ALA A 550 9.30 -7.79 -21.16
CA ALA A 550 8.13 -6.89 -21.11
C ALA A 550 8.57 -5.45 -20.92
N HIS A 551 9.50 -5.18 -20.01
CA HIS A 551 10.04 -3.83 -19.78
C HIS A 551 10.76 -3.27 -21.01
N LEU A 552 11.51 -4.09 -21.73
CA LEU A 552 12.16 -3.70 -22.99
C LEU A 552 11.14 -3.37 -24.10
N GLU A 553 10.06 -4.12 -24.19
CA GLU A 553 8.98 -3.86 -25.14
C GLU A 553 8.22 -2.57 -24.82
N ASP A 554 7.92 -2.32 -23.56
CA ASP A 554 7.26 -1.09 -23.13
C ASP A 554 8.16 0.14 -23.33
N SER A 555 9.45 0.02 -23.04
CA SER A 555 10.43 1.07 -23.33
C SER A 555 10.51 1.40 -24.83
N LYS A 556 10.46 0.37 -25.71
CA LYS A 556 10.42 0.57 -27.15
C LYS A 556 9.10 1.21 -27.63
N LYS A 557 7.96 0.85 -27.04
CA LYS A 557 6.66 1.46 -27.35
C LYS A 557 6.66 2.95 -26.96
N ASN A 558 7.13 3.26 -25.76
CA ASN A 558 7.23 4.64 -25.28
C ASN A 558 8.16 5.48 -26.14
N SER A 559 9.32 4.95 -26.55
CA SER A 559 10.25 5.63 -27.46
C SER A 559 9.61 5.91 -28.84
N LYS A 560 8.84 4.96 -29.40
CA LYS A 560 8.11 5.18 -30.65
C LYS A 560 7.01 6.23 -30.52
N GLN A 561 6.30 6.24 -29.38
CA GLN A 561 5.25 7.22 -29.14
C GLN A 561 5.81 8.65 -28.98
N VAL A 562 6.94 8.80 -28.32
CA VAL A 562 7.68 10.08 -28.23
C VAL A 562 8.15 10.53 -29.62
N LEU A 563 8.67 9.62 -30.46
CA LEU A 563 9.09 9.94 -31.82
C LEU A 563 7.92 10.40 -32.70
N ASN A 564 6.79 9.72 -32.61
CA ASN A 564 5.58 10.09 -33.34
C ASN A 564 5.02 11.44 -32.88
N ASN A 565 5.04 11.72 -31.58
CA ASN A 565 4.61 13.00 -31.04
C ASN A 565 5.54 14.15 -31.50
N LEU A 566 6.85 13.93 -31.56
CA LEU A 566 7.82 14.89 -32.10
C LEU A 566 7.61 15.15 -33.60
N GLN A 567 7.29 14.14 -34.38
CA GLN A 567 6.98 14.27 -35.82
C GLN A 567 5.67 15.04 -36.04
N ASN A 568 4.65 14.83 -35.21
CA ASN A 568 3.40 15.58 -35.29
C ASN A 568 3.58 17.06 -34.91
N VAL A 569 4.38 17.38 -33.89
CA VAL A 569 4.69 18.76 -33.52
C VAL A 569 5.49 19.47 -34.60
N THR A 570 6.39 18.77 -35.32
CA THR A 570 7.11 19.34 -36.45
C THR A 570 6.23 19.56 -37.68
N SER A 571 5.25 18.67 -37.92
CA SER A 571 4.29 18.84 -39.01
C SER A 571 3.27 19.95 -38.75
N GLU A 572 2.82 20.15 -37.50
CA GLU A 572 1.96 21.30 -37.14
C GLU A 572 2.68 22.64 -37.24
N LYS A 573 3.99 22.72 -36.89
CA LYS A 573 4.80 23.93 -37.06
C LYS A 573 5.07 24.25 -38.52
N SER A 574 5.15 23.27 -39.42
CA SER A 574 5.28 23.52 -40.86
C SER A 574 3.95 23.97 -41.48
N ALA A 575 2.80 23.46 -41.00
CA ALA A 575 1.49 23.89 -41.48
C ALA A 575 1.10 25.31 -41.03
N THR A 576 1.55 25.76 -39.86
CA THR A 576 1.34 27.15 -39.41
C THR A 576 2.26 28.16 -40.09
N ALA A 577 3.42 27.75 -40.61
CA ALA A 577 4.32 28.62 -41.37
C ALA A 577 3.91 28.87 -42.83
N GLU A 578 2.98 28.07 -43.40
CA GLU A 578 2.39 28.25 -44.73
C GLU A 578 1.12 29.13 -44.75
N ILE A 579 0.61 29.55 -43.59
CA ILE A 579 -0.58 30.41 -43.49
C ILE A 579 -0.20 31.91 -43.30
N ASP A 580 1.06 32.22 -42.99
CA ASP A 580 1.56 33.57 -42.77
C ASP A 580 2.42 34.13 -43.96
N ASN A 581 2.27 33.60 -45.19
CA ASN A 581 2.81 34.14 -46.42
C ASN A 581 1.72 34.57 -47.41
#